data_a418c19d2fcff2803de5e4187d5d4d4f
#
_entry.id   a418c19d2fcff2803de5e4187d5d4d4f
#
_cell.length_a   1.000
_cell.length_b   1.000
_cell.length_c   1.000
_cell.angle_alpha   90.00
_cell.angle_beta   90.00
_cell.angle_gamma   90.00
#
_symmetry.space_group_name_H-M   'P 1'
#
loop_
_entity.id
_entity.type
_entity.pdbx_description
1 polymer ?
#
loop_
_entity_poly.entity_id
_entity_poly.type
_entity_poly.pdbx_seq_one_letter_code
_entity_poly.pdbx_strand_id
1 'polypeptide(L)'
;MIDNGNGTVTDESTGLMWQQETPKNNMMSWRHALAYCEKLNLGDHTDWRLPTIKELQSLVDYSRYNPAIDTTYFPTAVSSLYWSSTTYASNTLLAWGMYFFNCYNYSLNKNNSYYVRAVREVAK
;
A
#
# COMPACT_ATOMS: atom_id res chain seq x y z
N MET A 1 3.38 15.95 2.03
CA MET A 1 4.16 14.72 2.34
C MET A 1 5.60 15.07 2.61
N ILE A 2 6.25 14.25 3.42
CA ILE A 2 7.66 14.41 3.78
C ILE A 2 8.40 13.12 3.47
N ASP A 3 9.46 13.21 2.67
CA ASP A 3 10.39 12.10 2.48
C ASP A 3 11.35 12.11 3.67
N ASN A 4 11.29 11.08 4.50
CA ASN A 4 12.06 11.03 5.74
C ASN A 4 13.53 10.62 5.54
N GLY A 5 13.91 10.22 4.33
CA GLY A 5 15.29 9.86 4.00
C GLY A 5 15.73 8.49 4.53
N ASN A 6 14.80 7.70 5.08
CA ASN A 6 15.09 6.39 5.66
C ASN A 6 14.24 5.27 5.06
N GLY A 7 13.70 5.49 3.87
CA GLY A 7 12.81 4.55 3.20
C GLY A 7 11.35 4.72 3.58
N THR A 8 11.00 5.78 4.31
CA THR A 8 9.63 6.09 4.71
C THR A 8 9.20 7.46 4.24
N VAL A 9 7.89 7.62 4.04
CA VAL A 9 7.26 8.89 3.67
C VAL A 9 6.13 9.16 4.64
N THR A 10 6.10 10.35 5.23
CA THR A 10 5.02 10.76 6.13
C THR A 10 4.01 11.62 5.38
N ASP A 11 2.74 11.26 5.50
CA ASP A 11 1.63 12.08 5.04
C ASP A 11 1.02 12.79 6.25
N GLU A 12 1.31 14.07 6.38
CA GLU A 12 0.86 14.87 7.52
C GLU A 12 -0.65 15.07 7.55
N SER A 13 -1.30 15.04 6.39
CA SER A 13 -2.74 15.25 6.31
C SER A 13 -3.55 14.07 6.84
N THR A 14 -3.00 12.86 6.79
CA THR A 14 -3.67 11.64 7.26
C THR A 14 -3.09 11.11 8.56
N GLY A 15 -1.90 11.54 8.94
CA GLY A 15 -1.18 10.98 10.07
C GLY A 15 -0.61 9.60 9.80
N LEU A 16 -0.41 9.25 8.55
CA LEU A 16 0.13 7.94 8.14
C LEU A 16 1.57 8.06 7.68
N MET A 17 2.34 7.02 7.96
CA MET A 17 3.69 6.85 7.42
C MET A 17 3.68 5.64 6.51
N TRP A 18 4.27 5.80 5.33
CA TRP A 18 4.23 4.80 4.26
C TRP A 18 5.62 4.25 3.96
N GLN A 19 5.67 2.98 3.65
CA GLN A 19 6.84 2.39 3.00
C GLN A 19 7.03 3.07 1.66
N GLN A 20 8.22 3.61 1.40
CA GLN A 20 8.49 4.36 0.19
C GLN A 20 8.63 3.47 -1.03
N GLU A 21 9.35 2.35 -0.89
CA GLU A 21 9.63 1.47 -2.01
C GLU A 21 8.56 0.39 -2.15
N THR A 22 8.22 0.07 -3.40
CA THR A 22 7.49 -1.15 -3.71
C THR A 22 8.52 -2.26 -3.88
N PRO A 23 8.43 -3.37 -3.12
CA PRO A 23 9.35 -4.49 -3.32
C PRO A 23 9.22 -5.03 -4.74
N LYS A 24 10.26 -4.88 -5.55
CA LYS A 24 10.29 -5.37 -6.93
C LYS A 24 10.28 -6.89 -6.97
N ASN A 25 9.61 -7.44 -7.97
CA ASN A 25 9.50 -8.89 -8.16
C ASN A 25 8.94 -9.61 -6.94
N ASN A 26 8.23 -8.89 -6.10
CA ASN A 26 7.74 -9.43 -4.84
C ASN A 26 6.23 -9.24 -4.74
N MET A 27 5.52 -9.69 -5.78
CA MET A 27 4.09 -9.88 -5.69
C MET A 27 3.83 -11.07 -4.78
N MET A 28 2.82 -10.97 -3.94
CA MET A 28 2.54 -12.00 -2.96
C MET A 28 1.05 -12.16 -2.76
N SER A 29 0.64 -13.34 -2.26
CA SER A 29 -0.74 -13.59 -1.91
C SER A 29 -1.15 -12.69 -0.72
N TRP A 30 -2.46 -12.58 -0.49
CA TRP A 30 -2.97 -11.73 0.59
C TRP A 30 -2.41 -12.11 1.97
N ARG A 31 -2.34 -13.41 2.26
CA ARG A 31 -1.80 -13.87 3.55
C ARG A 31 -0.32 -13.57 3.71
N HIS A 32 0.45 -13.73 2.63
CA HIS A 32 1.85 -13.36 2.64
C HIS A 32 2.04 -11.85 2.76
N ALA A 33 1.16 -11.06 2.16
CA ALA A 33 1.19 -9.60 2.27
C ALA A 33 0.99 -9.15 3.71
N LEU A 34 0.03 -9.74 4.41
CA LEU A 34 -0.19 -9.46 5.83
C LEU A 34 1.05 -9.80 6.67
N ALA A 35 1.61 -10.98 6.45
CA ALA A 35 2.80 -11.42 7.18
C ALA A 35 4.03 -10.57 6.87
N TYR A 36 4.20 -10.19 5.61
CA TYR A 36 5.29 -9.33 5.19
C TYR A 36 5.27 -8.00 5.96
N CYS A 37 4.10 -7.35 6.01
CA CYS A 37 3.98 -6.07 6.72
C CYS A 37 4.22 -6.23 8.22
N GLU A 38 3.69 -7.29 8.83
CA GLU A 38 3.84 -7.54 10.26
C GLU A 38 5.30 -7.77 10.67
N LYS A 39 6.11 -8.31 9.76
CA LYS A 39 7.53 -8.61 10.02
C LYS A 39 8.46 -7.49 9.57
N LEU A 40 7.92 -6.47 8.94
CA LEU A 40 8.74 -5.40 8.38
C LEU A 40 9.39 -4.56 9.48
N ASN A 41 10.69 -4.41 9.40
CA ASN A 41 11.46 -3.48 10.23
C ASN A 41 12.05 -2.44 9.30
N LEU A 42 11.50 -1.24 9.33
CA LEU A 42 11.88 -0.17 8.41
C LEU A 42 11.80 1.17 9.14
N GLY A 43 12.82 2.01 8.96
CA GLY A 43 12.86 3.33 9.58
C GLY A 43 12.84 3.29 11.10
N ASP A 44 13.39 2.21 11.70
CA ASP A 44 13.38 1.94 13.14
C ASP A 44 11.98 1.70 13.71
N HIS A 45 11.02 1.31 12.87
CA HIS A 45 9.67 0.96 13.29
C HIS A 45 9.37 -0.48 12.94
N THR A 46 8.59 -1.14 13.80
CA THR A 46 8.19 -2.54 13.65
C THR A 46 6.68 -2.75 13.71
N ASP A 47 5.91 -1.68 13.74
CA ASP A 47 4.45 -1.71 13.81
C ASP A 47 3.79 -1.49 12.45
N TRP A 48 4.44 -1.93 11.39
CA TRP A 48 3.92 -1.85 10.03
C TRP A 48 2.74 -2.82 9.85
N ARG A 49 1.83 -2.45 8.98
CA ARG A 49 0.67 -3.28 8.65
C ARG A 49 0.26 -3.05 7.20
N LEU A 50 -0.57 -3.94 6.68
CA LEU A 50 -1.19 -3.76 5.37
C LEU A 50 -2.24 -2.65 5.47
N PRO A 51 -2.27 -1.68 4.55
CA PRO A 51 -3.23 -0.58 4.62
C PRO A 51 -4.66 -1.04 4.35
N THR A 52 -5.63 -0.32 4.91
CA THR A 52 -7.03 -0.49 4.52
C THR A 52 -7.23 0.08 3.11
N ILE A 53 -8.35 -0.29 2.48
CA ILE A 53 -8.64 0.23 1.13
C ILE A 53 -8.80 1.76 1.15
N LYS A 54 -9.36 2.32 2.21
CA LYS A 54 -9.50 3.77 2.35
C LYS A 54 -8.14 4.46 2.48
N GLU A 55 -7.22 3.84 3.19
CA GLU A 55 -5.86 4.36 3.32
C GLU A 55 -5.15 4.35 1.97
N LEU A 56 -5.26 3.27 1.20
CA LEU A 56 -4.71 3.23 -0.15
C LEU A 56 -5.33 4.31 -1.05
N GLN A 57 -6.62 4.54 -0.94
CA GLN A 57 -7.29 5.59 -1.69
C GLN A 57 -6.71 6.98 -1.37
N SER A 58 -6.24 7.19 -0.16
CA SER A 58 -5.63 8.47 0.23
C SER A 58 -4.32 8.76 -0.51
N LEU A 59 -3.68 7.74 -1.07
CA LEU A 59 -2.46 7.90 -1.87
C LEU A 59 -2.75 8.24 -3.34
N VAL A 60 -3.98 8.08 -3.80
CA VAL A 60 -4.33 8.33 -5.20
C VAL A 60 -4.18 9.81 -5.50
N ASP A 61 -3.43 10.12 -6.54
CA ASP A 61 -3.30 11.45 -7.10
C ASP A 61 -4.08 11.49 -8.41
N TYR A 62 -5.26 12.10 -8.37
CA TYR A 62 -6.18 12.13 -9.52
C TYR A 62 -5.68 13.02 -10.66
N SER A 63 -4.64 13.81 -10.45
CA SER A 63 -3.98 14.57 -11.51
C SER A 63 -2.97 13.73 -12.29
N ARG A 64 -2.73 12.50 -11.87
CA ARG A 64 -1.77 11.57 -12.47
C ARG A 64 -2.46 10.28 -12.88
N TYR A 65 -1.82 9.54 -13.76
CA TYR A 65 -2.22 8.16 -14.08
C TYR A 65 -0.98 7.38 -14.51
N ASN A 66 -1.06 6.06 -14.40
CA ASN A 66 -0.04 5.12 -14.89
C ASN A 66 1.38 5.43 -14.37
N PRO A 67 1.61 5.54 -13.06
CA PRO A 67 0.69 5.33 -11.94
C PRO A 67 0.02 6.62 -11.44
N ALA A 68 -1.16 6.45 -10.81
CA ALA A 68 -1.93 7.53 -10.22
C ALA A 68 -1.47 7.82 -8.78
N ILE A 69 -0.18 7.99 -8.60
CA ILE A 69 0.45 8.26 -7.31
C ILE A 69 1.63 9.20 -7.55
N ASP A 70 1.98 10.00 -6.55
CA ASP A 70 3.09 10.94 -6.66
C ASP A 70 4.44 10.21 -6.67
N THR A 71 5.03 10.08 -7.85
CA THR A 71 6.30 9.39 -8.02
C THR A 71 7.50 10.18 -7.52
N THR A 72 7.31 11.45 -7.14
CA THR A 72 8.36 12.20 -6.44
C THR A 72 8.62 11.60 -5.07
N TYR A 73 7.56 11.18 -4.38
CA TYR A 73 7.67 10.55 -3.06
C TYR A 73 7.74 9.02 -3.16
N PHE A 74 7.15 8.43 -4.20
CA PHE A 74 7.10 6.99 -4.39
C PHE A 74 7.69 6.60 -5.75
N PRO A 75 9.01 6.76 -5.94
CA PRO A 75 9.63 6.61 -7.26
C PRO A 75 9.59 5.19 -7.81
N THR A 76 9.40 4.17 -6.96
CA THR A 76 9.34 2.77 -7.40
C THR A 76 7.91 2.25 -7.46
N ALA A 77 6.91 3.12 -7.40
CA ALA A 77 5.51 2.71 -7.50
C ALA A 77 5.23 2.04 -8.84
N VAL A 78 4.51 0.93 -8.78
CA VAL A 78 4.14 0.16 -9.96
C VAL A 78 2.71 0.50 -10.34
N SER A 79 2.47 0.70 -11.64
CA SER A 79 1.13 1.00 -12.17
C SER A 79 0.32 -0.29 -12.27
N SER A 80 0.02 -0.89 -11.12
CA SER A 80 -0.67 -2.17 -11.02
C SER A 80 -1.48 -2.25 -9.73
N LEU A 81 -1.89 -3.46 -9.36
CA LEU A 81 -2.76 -3.72 -8.22
C LEU A 81 -1.95 -3.90 -6.94
N TYR A 82 -2.39 -3.23 -5.89
CA TYR A 82 -1.84 -3.33 -4.54
C TYR A 82 -2.90 -3.86 -3.58
N TRP A 83 -2.49 -4.78 -2.71
CA TRP A 83 -3.36 -5.33 -1.68
C TRP A 83 -3.78 -4.30 -0.64
N SER A 84 -5.04 -4.39 -0.20
CA SER A 84 -5.49 -3.80 1.07
C SER A 84 -5.75 -4.91 2.08
N SER A 85 -5.86 -4.53 3.36
CA SER A 85 -6.28 -5.46 4.41
C SER A 85 -7.79 -5.66 4.46
N THR A 86 -8.56 -4.93 3.65
CA THR A 86 -10.02 -4.92 3.70
C THR A 86 -10.59 -6.11 2.93
N THR A 87 -11.19 -7.07 3.65
CA THR A 87 -11.87 -8.21 3.04
C THR A 87 -13.17 -7.75 2.36
N TYR A 88 -13.47 -8.34 1.22
CA TYR A 88 -14.70 -8.09 0.50
C TYR A 88 -15.88 -8.72 1.26
N ALA A 89 -16.82 -7.90 1.70
CA ALA A 89 -17.85 -8.34 2.63
C ALA A 89 -18.77 -9.44 2.07
N SER A 90 -19.05 -9.41 0.77
CA SER A 90 -19.97 -10.36 0.13
C SER A 90 -19.32 -11.71 -0.17
N ASN A 91 -17.97 -11.78 -0.16
CA ASN A 91 -17.23 -13.01 -0.39
C ASN A 91 -15.86 -12.90 0.27
N THR A 92 -15.68 -13.60 1.36
CA THR A 92 -14.47 -13.51 2.19
C THR A 92 -13.25 -14.19 1.56
N LEU A 93 -13.39 -14.85 0.41
CA LEU A 93 -12.26 -15.33 -0.37
C LEU A 93 -11.58 -14.19 -1.14
N LEU A 94 -12.19 -13.00 -1.15
CA LEU A 94 -11.70 -11.82 -1.85
C LEU A 94 -11.33 -10.72 -0.86
N ALA A 95 -10.37 -9.90 -1.27
CA ALA A 95 -10.04 -8.66 -0.57
C ALA A 95 -9.96 -7.53 -1.58
N TRP A 96 -10.19 -6.31 -1.11
CA TRP A 96 -10.08 -5.13 -1.96
C TRP A 96 -8.62 -4.83 -2.29
N GLY A 97 -8.39 -4.41 -3.53
CA GLY A 97 -7.12 -3.86 -3.97
C GLY A 97 -7.32 -2.56 -4.72
N MET A 98 -6.27 -1.75 -4.76
CA MET A 98 -6.23 -0.50 -5.51
C MET A 98 -5.42 -0.69 -6.77
N TYR A 99 -5.98 -0.32 -7.90
CA TYR A 99 -5.29 -0.33 -9.18
C TYR A 99 -4.76 1.07 -9.49
N PHE A 100 -3.47 1.29 -9.31
CA PHE A 100 -2.88 2.62 -9.50
C PHE A 100 -2.73 3.01 -10.98
N PHE A 101 -3.13 2.15 -11.90
CA PHE A 101 -3.22 2.52 -13.31
C PHE A 101 -4.39 3.48 -13.57
N ASN A 102 -5.57 3.17 -13.01
CA ASN A 102 -6.82 3.86 -13.33
C ASN A 102 -7.60 4.36 -12.11
N CYS A 103 -7.05 4.29 -10.92
CA CYS A 103 -7.65 4.75 -9.66
C CYS A 103 -8.86 3.96 -9.19
N TYR A 104 -9.13 2.78 -9.74
CA TYR A 104 -10.29 1.97 -9.34
C TYR A 104 -9.91 0.92 -8.31
N ASN A 105 -10.89 0.61 -7.44
CA ASN A 105 -10.82 -0.53 -6.54
C ASN A 105 -11.36 -1.77 -7.22
N TYR A 106 -10.73 -2.91 -6.93
CA TYR A 106 -11.18 -4.21 -7.43
C TYR A 106 -11.21 -5.20 -6.28
N SER A 107 -12.16 -6.14 -6.32
CA SER A 107 -12.15 -7.29 -5.43
C SER A 107 -11.26 -8.37 -6.04
N LEU A 108 -10.30 -8.84 -5.28
CA LEU A 108 -9.21 -9.70 -5.77
C LEU A 108 -9.20 -11.01 -5.00
N ASN A 109 -8.96 -12.11 -5.71
CA ASN A 109 -8.84 -13.43 -5.08
C ASN A 109 -7.58 -13.44 -4.19
N LYS A 110 -7.76 -13.79 -2.92
CA LYS A 110 -6.68 -13.80 -1.93
C LYS A 110 -5.54 -14.76 -2.25
N ASN A 111 -5.76 -15.74 -3.11
CA ASN A 111 -4.74 -16.70 -3.54
C ASN A 111 -3.89 -16.17 -4.70
N ASN A 112 -4.31 -15.11 -5.36
CA ASN A 112 -3.51 -14.48 -6.41
C ASN A 112 -2.43 -13.62 -5.78
N SER A 113 -1.44 -13.22 -6.58
CA SER A 113 -0.31 -12.41 -6.12
C SER A 113 -0.39 -11.00 -6.68
N TYR A 114 -0.24 -10.01 -5.79
CA TYR A 114 -0.25 -8.59 -6.14
C TYR A 114 0.79 -7.85 -5.31
N TYR A 115 0.97 -6.57 -5.57
CA TYR A 115 1.96 -5.73 -4.89
C TYR A 115 1.53 -5.31 -3.50
N VAL A 116 2.48 -4.87 -2.70
CA VAL A 116 2.29 -4.51 -1.29
C VAL A 116 2.99 -3.18 -1.01
N ARG A 117 2.34 -2.35 -0.22
CA ARG A 117 2.95 -1.17 0.39
C ARG A 117 2.48 -1.10 1.83
N ALA A 118 3.42 -1.17 2.75
CA ALA A 118 3.11 -1.15 4.18
C ALA A 118 2.82 0.26 4.66
N VAL A 119 2.04 0.38 5.71
CA VAL A 119 1.66 1.62 6.36
C VAL A 119 1.74 1.47 7.86
N ARG A 120 1.96 2.57 8.57
CA ARG A 120 1.79 2.64 10.01
C ARG A 120 1.24 4.02 10.38
N GLU A 121 0.66 4.11 11.56
CA GLU A 121 0.23 5.40 12.08
C GLU A 121 1.44 6.13 12.68
N VAL A 122 1.55 7.42 12.39
CA VAL A 122 2.54 8.26 13.07
C VAL A 122 2.17 8.33 14.54
N ALA A 123 3.16 8.49 15.40
CA ALA A 123 2.98 8.48 16.84
C ALA A 123 1.80 9.36 17.31
N LYS A 124 1.05 8.84 18.23
CA LYS A 124 -0.12 9.51 18.83
C LYS A 124 0.26 10.31 20.03
#